data_c827d5c1385a1d098f4917fd000b7396
#
_entry.id   c827d5c1385a1d098f4917fd000b7396
#
_cell.length_a   1.000
_cell.length_b   1.000
_cell.length_c   1.000
_cell.angle_alpha   90.00
_cell.angle_beta   90.00
_cell.angle_gamma   90.00
#
_symmetry.space_group_name_H-M   'P 1'
#
loop_
_entity.id
_entity.type
_entity.pdbx_description
1 polymer ?
#
loop_
_entity_poly.entity_id
_entity_poly.type
_entity_poly.pdbx_seq_one_letter_code
_entity_poly.pdbx_strand_id
1 'polypeptide(L)'
;MIETIDTNIFNLAPVAMWIEDFSAVKNQFDIWRAEGVEDIRTFLLEDLSRVAACSQKIRVLQVNAKTLELFEARDQAHLVDNLHRIFRDDMLESHVNELSELFAGKTEFTSNAVNYSIGGKRLDIQLRGAVIPGHEETLGRLLLTTEDVTEREEARRKELVNRRYAEGMFKHSPVSLWVEDFSRVRRLIEEVRERGIIDFRVFMDVHPEFVRQCMSEIRVIDVNRATLDLFCAPDRQVLLQRLGDIFRGEMEKPFREQLMELWNGNLTHHREVVNYALDGSERHVLLHFSVFPGHERDWSLVQVALTDITARKKAEAYLEYLGKHDVLTKLHNRAFYSDELNRLDRSALRPVSAIVIDLNGLKDANDKLGHDAGDALLRRMGEVLNGVVTAPNHAARIGGDEFAILLPGADKQIAAAMVDTVYELLKINNQFYSSAPLSLSLGVATSEAGETMESLVRRADMNMYEQKNAYYAALRNRSADNSDTTKAGPQPENTTVKRLF
;
A
#
# COMPACT_ATOMS: atom_id res chain seq x y z
N MET A 1 33.20 36.37 -62.92
CA MET A 1 33.76 36.99 -61.71
C MET A 1 33.42 36.06 -60.56
N ILE A 2 34.41 35.39 -60.01
CA ILE A 2 34.20 34.54 -58.84
C ILE A 2 34.07 35.51 -57.68
N GLU A 3 32.84 35.70 -57.13
CA GLU A 3 32.68 36.42 -55.89
C GLU A 3 33.37 35.62 -54.77
N THR A 4 34.59 36.02 -54.47
CA THR A 4 35.31 35.56 -53.30
C THR A 4 34.57 36.07 -52.05
N ILE A 5 33.92 35.18 -51.31
CA ILE A 5 33.43 35.51 -50.00
C ILE A 5 34.62 36.12 -49.25
N ASP A 6 34.44 37.31 -48.66
CA ASP A 6 35.51 37.94 -47.87
C ASP A 6 35.91 36.99 -46.74
N THR A 7 37.09 36.39 -46.92
CA THR A 7 37.65 35.35 -46.01
C THR A 7 37.73 35.86 -44.58
N ASN A 8 37.88 37.18 -44.39
CA ASN A 8 37.94 37.78 -43.06
C ASN A 8 36.56 37.73 -42.38
N ILE A 9 35.47 38.08 -43.08
CA ILE A 9 34.11 38.03 -42.52
C ILE A 9 33.72 36.58 -42.22
N PHE A 10 34.01 35.64 -43.09
CA PHE A 10 33.74 34.22 -42.91
C PHE A 10 34.45 33.63 -41.68
N ASN A 11 35.72 34.02 -41.43
CA ASN A 11 36.45 33.58 -40.25
C ASN A 11 36.07 34.29 -38.96
N LEU A 12 35.47 35.47 -39.02
CA LEU A 12 34.96 36.21 -37.84
C LEU A 12 33.58 35.73 -37.36
N ALA A 13 32.90 34.92 -38.15
CA ALA A 13 31.58 34.40 -37.78
C ALA A 13 31.66 33.60 -36.48
N PRO A 14 30.75 33.83 -35.51
CA PRO A 14 30.78 33.18 -34.20
C PRO A 14 30.28 31.72 -34.21
N VAL A 15 29.86 31.23 -35.38
CA VAL A 15 29.36 29.87 -35.61
C VAL A 15 30.26 29.10 -36.56
N ALA A 16 30.33 27.80 -36.42
CA ALA A 16 31.06 26.95 -37.37
C ALA A 16 30.35 26.98 -38.75
N MET A 17 31.11 27.25 -39.82
CA MET A 17 30.58 27.40 -41.17
C MET A 17 31.42 26.60 -42.17
N TRP A 18 30.69 25.99 -43.13
CA TRP A 18 31.27 25.21 -44.24
C TRP A 18 30.73 25.73 -45.56
N ILE A 19 31.53 25.71 -46.56
CA ILE A 19 31.09 25.83 -47.96
C ILE A 19 31.39 24.51 -48.62
N GLU A 20 30.35 23.87 -49.13
CA GLU A 20 30.44 22.54 -49.71
C GLU A 20 29.88 22.52 -51.14
N ASP A 21 30.42 21.61 -51.97
CA ASP A 21 29.99 21.36 -53.31
C ASP A 21 29.22 20.03 -53.37
N PHE A 22 27.91 20.11 -53.61
CA PHE A 22 27.00 19.00 -53.77
C PHE A 22 26.69 18.67 -55.24
N SER A 23 27.42 19.20 -56.20
CA SER A 23 27.15 19.01 -57.65
C SER A 23 27.14 17.53 -58.05
N ALA A 24 28.03 16.72 -57.46
CA ALA A 24 28.05 15.28 -57.72
C ALA A 24 26.85 14.55 -57.07
N VAL A 25 26.34 15.05 -55.94
CA VAL A 25 25.09 14.55 -55.32
C VAL A 25 23.89 14.92 -56.17
N LYS A 26 23.85 16.17 -56.72
CA LYS A 26 22.80 16.60 -57.62
C LYS A 26 22.74 15.71 -58.87
N ASN A 27 23.87 15.37 -59.46
CA ASN A 27 23.90 14.44 -60.59
C ASN A 27 23.32 13.05 -60.18
N GLN A 28 23.58 12.60 -58.97
CA GLN A 28 23.01 11.34 -58.48
C GLN A 28 21.48 11.45 -58.30
N PHE A 29 21.01 12.57 -57.84
CA PHE A 29 19.57 12.84 -57.73
C PHE A 29 18.89 12.79 -59.10
N ASP A 30 19.53 13.33 -60.12
CA ASP A 30 18.99 13.33 -61.48
C ASP A 30 18.95 11.91 -62.08
N ILE A 31 19.93 11.05 -61.77
CA ILE A 31 19.91 9.62 -62.12
C ILE A 31 18.72 8.93 -61.45
N TRP A 32 18.54 9.08 -60.13
CA TRP A 32 17.46 8.45 -59.41
C TRP A 32 16.06 8.91 -59.85
N ARG A 33 15.92 10.21 -60.22
CA ARG A 33 14.68 10.70 -60.82
C ARG A 33 14.40 10.03 -62.16
N ALA A 34 15.44 9.85 -62.98
CA ALA A 34 15.30 9.16 -64.28
C ALA A 34 14.97 7.65 -64.09
N GLU A 35 15.39 7.03 -62.98
CA GLU A 35 15.07 5.67 -62.58
C GLU A 35 13.67 5.57 -61.96
N GLY A 36 12.95 6.68 -61.76
CA GLY A 36 11.58 6.70 -61.26
C GLY A 36 11.46 6.77 -59.74
N VAL A 37 12.49 7.19 -59.03
CA VAL A 37 12.43 7.41 -57.56
C VAL A 37 11.66 8.68 -57.27
N GLU A 38 10.43 8.51 -56.74
CA GLU A 38 9.55 9.63 -56.34
C GLU A 38 9.75 9.93 -54.83
N ASP A 39 9.73 8.89 -53.98
CA ASP A 39 9.97 9.03 -52.54
C ASP A 39 11.43 8.71 -52.20
N ILE A 40 12.25 9.72 -52.27
CA ILE A 40 13.69 9.61 -51.96
C ILE A 40 13.95 9.23 -50.50
N ARG A 41 13.09 9.67 -49.59
CA ARG A 41 13.25 9.39 -48.17
C ARG A 41 13.14 7.89 -47.88
N THR A 42 12.09 7.25 -48.31
CA THR A 42 11.92 5.80 -48.18
C THR A 42 13.01 5.06 -48.91
N PHE A 43 13.37 5.48 -50.13
CA PHE A 43 14.44 4.89 -50.94
C PHE A 43 15.81 4.92 -50.24
N LEU A 44 16.15 6.00 -49.54
CA LEU A 44 17.41 6.11 -48.79
C LEU A 44 17.40 5.31 -47.48
N LEU A 45 16.23 5.23 -46.77
CA LEU A 45 16.09 4.48 -45.56
C LEU A 45 16.11 2.96 -45.78
N GLU A 46 15.71 2.48 -46.95
CA GLU A 46 15.78 1.06 -47.31
C GLU A 46 17.25 0.56 -47.39
N ASP A 47 18.17 1.46 -47.80
CA ASP A 47 19.59 1.13 -47.90
C ASP A 47 20.46 2.36 -47.58
N LEU A 48 20.94 2.44 -46.35
CA LEU A 48 21.79 3.54 -45.88
C LEU A 48 23.15 3.62 -46.59
N SER A 49 23.59 2.59 -47.33
CA SER A 49 24.79 2.67 -48.15
C SER A 49 24.66 3.71 -49.26
N ARG A 50 23.44 4.00 -49.74
CA ARG A 50 23.13 5.08 -50.71
C ARG A 50 23.42 6.45 -50.08
N VAL A 51 23.10 6.63 -48.81
CA VAL A 51 23.41 7.87 -48.05
C VAL A 51 24.93 8.04 -47.92
N ALA A 52 25.61 6.97 -47.51
CA ALA A 52 27.08 6.98 -47.41
C ALA A 52 27.77 7.30 -48.76
N ALA A 53 27.24 6.74 -49.87
CA ALA A 53 27.74 7.04 -51.21
C ALA A 53 27.52 8.51 -51.63
N CYS A 54 26.40 9.14 -51.21
CA CYS A 54 26.16 10.58 -51.38
C CYS A 54 27.13 11.41 -50.56
N SER A 55 27.35 11.07 -49.29
CA SER A 55 28.27 11.78 -48.40
C SER A 55 29.71 11.78 -48.95
N GLN A 56 30.15 10.67 -49.55
CA GLN A 56 31.50 10.58 -50.20
C GLN A 56 31.64 11.47 -51.45
N LYS A 57 30.54 11.90 -52.06
CA LYS A 57 30.54 12.77 -53.25
C LYS A 57 30.56 14.25 -52.88
N ILE A 58 30.35 14.60 -51.63
CA ILE A 58 30.37 15.98 -51.15
C ILE A 58 31.81 16.44 -51.04
N ARG A 59 32.13 17.63 -51.57
CA ARG A 59 33.46 18.20 -51.43
C ARG A 59 33.44 19.44 -50.55
N VAL A 60 34.25 19.45 -49.52
CA VAL A 60 34.47 20.62 -48.68
C VAL A 60 35.31 21.64 -49.41
N LEU A 61 34.75 22.79 -49.75
CA LEU A 61 35.42 23.86 -50.45
C LEU A 61 36.15 24.80 -49.48
N GLN A 62 35.48 25.18 -48.39
CA GLN A 62 36.05 26.08 -47.40
C GLN A 62 35.41 25.83 -46.04
N VAL A 63 36.18 26.00 -44.98
CA VAL A 63 35.67 26.02 -43.58
C VAL A 63 36.24 27.23 -42.85
N ASN A 64 35.51 27.74 -41.86
CA ASN A 64 36.00 28.85 -41.06
C ASN A 64 36.74 28.38 -39.80
N ALA A 65 37.38 29.31 -39.10
CA ALA A 65 38.13 29.03 -37.88
C ALA A 65 37.31 28.34 -36.78
N LYS A 66 36.03 28.69 -36.67
CA LYS A 66 35.12 28.05 -35.67
C LYS A 66 34.81 26.59 -35.98
N THR A 67 34.78 26.20 -37.26
CA THR A 67 34.65 24.79 -37.65
C THR A 67 35.89 24.00 -37.22
N LEU A 68 37.10 24.55 -37.44
CA LEU A 68 38.35 23.89 -37.03
C LEU A 68 38.40 23.72 -35.50
N GLU A 69 38.01 24.76 -34.75
CA GLU A 69 37.93 24.71 -33.28
C GLU A 69 36.94 23.64 -32.81
N LEU A 70 35.72 23.64 -33.36
CA LEU A 70 34.62 22.70 -32.94
C LEU A 70 35.05 21.25 -33.15
N PHE A 71 35.65 20.93 -34.28
CA PHE A 71 36.04 19.55 -34.60
C PHE A 71 37.51 19.21 -34.23
N GLU A 72 38.20 20.08 -33.51
CA GLU A 72 39.58 19.90 -33.04
C GLU A 72 40.57 19.65 -34.21
N ALA A 73 40.35 20.33 -35.35
CA ALA A 73 41.19 20.24 -36.53
C ALA A 73 42.26 21.33 -36.53
N ARG A 74 43.48 21.01 -36.98
CA ARG A 74 44.61 21.97 -37.09
C ARG A 74 44.39 22.95 -38.25
N ASP A 75 43.90 22.45 -39.36
CA ASP A 75 43.66 23.17 -40.59
C ASP A 75 42.59 22.41 -41.43
N GLN A 76 42.16 23.01 -42.55
CA GLN A 76 41.16 22.41 -43.43
C GLN A 76 41.61 21.05 -44.01
N ALA A 77 42.88 20.89 -44.39
CA ALA A 77 43.40 19.63 -44.93
C ALA A 77 43.28 18.51 -43.86
N HIS A 78 43.70 18.78 -42.63
CA HIS A 78 43.57 17.85 -41.51
C HIS A 78 42.10 17.51 -41.19
N LEU A 79 41.18 18.47 -41.32
CA LEU A 79 39.73 18.23 -41.17
C LEU A 79 39.21 17.26 -42.23
N VAL A 80 39.52 17.54 -43.51
CA VAL A 80 39.08 16.75 -44.66
C VAL A 80 39.62 15.31 -44.62
N ASP A 81 40.88 15.12 -44.24
CA ASP A 81 41.49 13.78 -44.10
C ASP A 81 40.82 12.95 -43.00
N ASN A 82 40.18 13.60 -42.00
CA ASN A 82 39.57 12.97 -40.87
C ASN A 82 38.04 13.03 -40.86
N LEU A 83 37.38 13.39 -41.99
CA LEU A 83 35.89 13.44 -42.05
C LEU A 83 35.22 12.12 -41.64
N HIS A 84 35.85 10.97 -41.92
CA HIS A 84 35.36 9.65 -41.50
C HIS A 84 35.31 9.46 -39.98
N ARG A 85 36.07 10.25 -39.21
CA ARG A 85 36.02 10.26 -37.72
C ARG A 85 34.94 11.19 -37.19
N ILE A 86 34.60 12.23 -37.95
CA ILE A 86 33.60 13.24 -37.61
C ILE A 86 32.18 12.70 -37.94
N PHE A 87 32.04 12.13 -39.13
CA PHE A 87 30.80 11.62 -39.66
C PHE A 87 30.79 10.09 -39.56
N ARG A 88 30.19 9.58 -38.49
CA ARG A 88 30.03 8.15 -38.24
C ARG A 88 28.62 7.69 -38.59
N ASP A 89 28.34 6.40 -38.39
CA ASP A 89 27.09 5.76 -38.76
C ASP A 89 25.86 6.45 -38.13
N ASP A 90 25.96 7.03 -36.94
CA ASP A 90 24.92 7.81 -36.26
C ASP A 90 24.42 9.01 -37.07
N MET A 91 25.24 9.52 -38.01
CA MET A 91 24.90 10.66 -38.85
C MET A 91 24.03 10.27 -40.05
N LEU A 92 24.13 9.02 -40.54
CA LEU A 92 23.48 8.61 -41.78
C LEU A 92 21.99 8.84 -41.81
N GLU A 93 21.30 8.53 -40.67
CA GLU A 93 19.86 8.77 -40.56
C GLU A 93 19.50 10.25 -40.61
N SER A 94 20.30 11.12 -40.00
CA SER A 94 20.09 12.58 -40.03
C SER A 94 20.31 13.12 -41.42
N HIS A 95 21.34 12.61 -42.13
CA HIS A 95 21.68 13.03 -43.48
C HIS A 95 20.60 12.66 -44.51
N VAL A 96 19.79 11.61 -44.27
CA VAL A 96 18.57 11.31 -45.06
C VAL A 96 17.66 12.52 -45.18
N ASN A 97 17.44 13.24 -44.06
CA ASN A 97 16.56 14.41 -44.03
C ASN A 97 17.11 15.52 -44.94
N GLU A 98 18.42 15.82 -44.85
CA GLU A 98 19.09 16.86 -45.63
C GLU A 98 19.04 16.54 -47.15
N LEU A 99 19.39 15.30 -47.51
CA LEU A 99 19.31 14.84 -48.90
C LEU A 99 17.88 14.87 -49.46
N SER A 100 16.87 14.51 -48.59
CA SER A 100 15.47 14.54 -49.01
C SER A 100 14.97 15.96 -49.27
N GLU A 101 15.32 16.93 -48.44
CA GLU A 101 14.96 18.33 -48.63
C GLU A 101 15.58 18.90 -49.92
N LEU A 102 16.90 18.61 -50.16
CA LEU A 102 17.60 19.01 -51.39
C LEU A 102 17.03 18.29 -52.63
N PHE A 103 16.70 17.00 -52.53
CA PHE A 103 16.05 16.28 -53.62
C PHE A 103 14.69 16.88 -53.98
N ALA A 104 13.92 17.32 -53.00
CA ALA A 104 12.62 18.00 -53.21
C ALA A 104 12.77 19.42 -53.83
N GLY A 105 14.01 19.90 -54.08
CA GLY A 105 14.28 21.20 -54.66
C GLY A 105 14.27 22.36 -53.64
N LYS A 106 14.31 22.07 -52.34
CA LYS A 106 14.41 23.11 -51.33
C LYS A 106 15.85 23.68 -51.36
N THR A 107 15.93 24.97 -51.16
CA THR A 107 17.22 25.70 -51.11
C THR A 107 17.73 25.91 -49.71
N GLU A 108 16.91 25.60 -48.70
CA GLU A 108 17.27 25.69 -47.27
C GLU A 108 16.78 24.46 -46.53
N PHE A 109 17.55 24.04 -45.51
CA PHE A 109 17.14 22.96 -44.59
C PHE A 109 17.71 23.16 -43.19
N THR A 110 17.11 22.50 -42.22
CA THR A 110 17.59 22.42 -40.87
C THR A 110 17.50 20.97 -40.38
N SER A 111 18.58 20.46 -39.81
CA SER A 111 18.59 19.12 -39.22
C SER A 111 19.34 19.10 -37.89
N ASN A 112 19.03 18.11 -37.05
CA ASN A 112 19.79 17.79 -35.85
C ASN A 112 20.56 16.51 -36.13
N ALA A 113 21.86 16.53 -35.88
CA ALA A 113 22.73 15.40 -36.13
C ALA A 113 23.70 15.16 -34.97
N VAL A 114 24.32 13.99 -34.97
CA VAL A 114 25.38 13.63 -34.03
C VAL A 114 26.68 13.57 -34.85
N ASN A 115 27.63 14.42 -34.48
CA ASN A 115 28.98 14.38 -35.03
C ASN A 115 29.97 14.09 -33.91
N TYR A 116 31.25 13.91 -34.29
CA TYR A 116 32.30 13.68 -33.33
C TYR A 116 33.48 14.63 -33.63
N SER A 117 34.16 15.12 -32.59
CA SER A 117 35.44 15.78 -32.83
C SER A 117 36.47 14.75 -33.32
N ILE A 118 37.56 15.19 -33.90
CA ILE A 118 38.70 14.31 -34.29
C ILE A 118 39.25 13.58 -33.06
N GLY A 119 39.21 14.22 -31.88
CA GLY A 119 39.57 13.61 -30.60
C GLY A 119 38.56 12.54 -30.08
N GLY A 120 37.39 12.42 -30.73
CA GLY A 120 36.36 11.44 -30.39
C GLY A 120 35.28 11.94 -29.43
N LYS A 121 35.28 13.24 -29.10
CA LYS A 121 34.20 13.86 -28.31
C LYS A 121 32.90 13.84 -29.13
N ARG A 122 31.81 13.33 -28.57
CA ARG A 122 30.48 13.37 -29.18
C ARG A 122 29.93 14.80 -29.13
N LEU A 123 29.39 15.26 -30.25
CA LEU A 123 28.78 16.57 -30.43
C LEU A 123 27.33 16.38 -30.92
N ASP A 124 26.37 16.84 -30.17
CA ASP A 124 25.01 17.02 -30.68
C ASP A 124 24.98 18.37 -31.38
N ILE A 125 24.70 18.38 -32.68
CA ILE A 125 24.75 19.58 -33.50
C ILE A 125 23.39 19.93 -34.10
N GLN A 126 23.11 21.21 -34.24
CA GLN A 126 22.08 21.72 -35.13
C GLN A 126 22.75 22.23 -36.41
N LEU A 127 22.40 21.60 -37.53
CA LEU A 127 22.89 21.96 -38.85
C LEU A 127 21.82 22.78 -39.58
N ARG A 128 22.25 23.89 -40.21
CA ARG A 128 21.43 24.64 -41.17
C ARG A 128 22.20 24.78 -42.47
N GLY A 129 21.55 24.40 -43.56
CA GLY A 129 22.11 24.49 -44.90
C GLY A 129 21.31 25.47 -45.75
N ALA A 130 22.00 26.25 -46.59
CA ALA A 130 21.39 27.11 -47.58
C ALA A 130 22.21 27.04 -48.87
N VAL A 131 21.54 26.89 -49.99
CA VAL A 131 22.17 26.99 -51.33
C VAL A 131 22.52 28.44 -51.56
N ILE A 132 23.77 28.70 -51.93
CA ILE A 132 24.22 30.05 -52.25
C ILE A 132 23.54 30.53 -53.54
N PRO A 133 22.98 31.79 -53.60
CA PRO A 133 22.31 32.31 -54.78
C PRO A 133 23.11 32.11 -56.06
N GLY A 134 22.44 31.63 -57.14
CA GLY A 134 23.04 31.31 -58.43
C GLY A 134 23.58 29.88 -58.55
N HIS A 135 23.44 29.07 -57.50
CA HIS A 135 23.85 27.65 -57.49
C HIS A 135 22.67 26.68 -57.27
N GLU A 136 21.41 27.17 -57.39
CA GLU A 136 20.21 26.39 -57.07
C GLU A 136 20.02 25.20 -58.03
N GLU A 137 20.38 25.36 -59.31
CA GLU A 137 20.26 24.27 -60.30
C GLU A 137 21.37 23.23 -60.15
N THR A 138 22.55 23.65 -59.71
CA THR A 138 23.75 22.79 -59.69
C THR A 138 24.09 22.23 -58.34
N LEU A 139 23.60 22.84 -57.25
CA LEU A 139 24.04 22.61 -55.89
C LEU A 139 25.57 22.72 -55.71
N GLY A 140 26.24 23.51 -56.56
CA GLY A 140 27.69 23.63 -56.59
C GLY A 140 28.27 24.38 -55.39
N ARG A 141 27.46 25.14 -54.65
CA ARG A 141 27.87 25.80 -53.39
C ARG A 141 26.72 25.86 -52.40
N LEU A 142 26.91 25.18 -51.28
CA LEU A 142 26.04 25.24 -50.12
C LEU A 142 26.79 25.86 -48.96
N LEU A 143 26.18 26.78 -48.28
CA LEU A 143 26.62 27.27 -46.97
C LEU A 143 25.97 26.42 -45.87
N LEU A 144 26.77 25.77 -45.05
CA LEU A 144 26.31 25.03 -43.86
C LEU A 144 26.77 25.77 -42.61
N THR A 145 25.91 25.89 -41.64
CA THR A 145 26.25 26.35 -40.30
C THR A 145 26.00 25.23 -39.31
N THR A 146 26.94 25.04 -38.40
CA THR A 146 26.90 23.99 -37.38
C THR A 146 26.98 24.63 -36.01
N GLU A 147 25.94 24.46 -35.22
CA GLU A 147 25.87 24.94 -33.85
C GLU A 147 25.99 23.75 -32.88
N ASP A 148 26.93 23.81 -31.94
CA ASP A 148 27.07 22.83 -30.88
C ASP A 148 25.94 23.04 -29.86
N VAL A 149 25.03 22.07 -29.74
CA VAL A 149 23.88 22.07 -28.84
C VAL A 149 24.00 20.96 -27.76
N THR A 150 25.19 20.40 -27.60
CA THR A 150 25.44 19.24 -26.73
C THR A 150 24.98 19.49 -25.30
N GLU A 151 25.40 20.60 -24.70
CA GLU A 151 25.02 20.93 -23.31
C GLU A 151 23.49 21.06 -23.15
N ARG A 152 22.81 21.68 -24.13
CA ARG A 152 21.37 21.86 -24.13
C ARG A 152 20.66 20.49 -24.25
N GLU A 153 21.10 19.65 -25.14
CA GLU A 153 20.51 18.32 -25.37
C GLU A 153 20.79 17.36 -24.21
N GLU A 154 21.97 17.42 -23.61
CA GLU A 154 22.27 16.65 -22.38
C GLU A 154 21.42 17.09 -21.20
N ALA A 155 21.27 18.40 -20.98
CA ALA A 155 20.38 18.92 -19.93
C ALA A 155 18.93 18.46 -20.15
N ARG A 156 18.44 18.55 -21.40
CA ARG A 156 17.09 18.07 -21.77
C ARG A 156 16.92 16.57 -21.55
N ARG A 157 17.91 15.77 -21.91
CA ARG A 157 17.89 14.31 -21.68
C ARG A 157 17.87 13.99 -20.18
N LYS A 158 18.72 14.66 -19.39
CA LYS A 158 18.73 14.49 -17.93
C LYS A 158 17.40 14.85 -17.29
N GLU A 159 16.81 15.99 -17.68
CA GLU A 159 15.51 16.42 -17.20
C GLU A 159 14.42 15.37 -17.52
N LEU A 160 14.39 14.86 -18.76
CA LEU A 160 13.42 13.86 -19.19
C LEU A 160 13.59 12.54 -18.41
N VAL A 161 14.82 12.11 -18.18
CA VAL A 161 15.11 10.89 -17.38
C VAL A 161 14.66 11.10 -15.94
N ASN A 162 15.01 12.22 -15.33
CA ASN A 162 14.64 12.55 -13.96
C ASN A 162 13.12 12.62 -13.79
N ARG A 163 12.44 13.25 -14.74
CA ARG A 163 10.98 13.31 -14.76
C ARG A 163 10.34 11.93 -14.83
N ARG A 164 10.78 11.09 -15.77
CA ARG A 164 10.28 9.71 -15.91
C ARG A 164 10.55 8.87 -14.66
N TYR A 165 11.73 9.07 -14.05
CA TYR A 165 12.07 8.40 -12.80
C TYR A 165 11.15 8.81 -11.66
N ALA A 166 10.92 10.12 -11.48
CA ALA A 166 10.01 10.64 -10.45
C ALA A 166 8.56 10.18 -10.67
N GLU A 167 8.07 10.26 -11.90
CA GLU A 167 6.72 9.77 -12.27
C GLU A 167 6.58 8.26 -12.01
N GLY A 168 7.62 7.49 -12.35
CA GLY A 168 7.66 6.04 -12.10
C GLY A 168 7.64 5.70 -10.61
N MET A 169 8.46 6.38 -9.80
CA MET A 169 8.48 6.19 -8.35
C MET A 169 7.13 6.52 -7.70
N PHE A 170 6.50 7.62 -8.10
CA PHE A 170 5.18 7.98 -7.60
C PHE A 170 4.13 6.95 -7.99
N LYS A 171 4.03 6.63 -9.28
CA LYS A 171 2.98 5.76 -9.85
C LYS A 171 3.07 4.31 -9.34
N HIS A 172 4.30 3.78 -9.20
CA HIS A 172 4.54 2.38 -8.82
C HIS A 172 4.92 2.20 -7.35
N SER A 173 4.89 3.26 -6.53
CA SER A 173 5.04 3.12 -5.07
C SER A 173 3.99 2.15 -4.54
N PRO A 174 4.39 1.18 -3.67
CA PRO A 174 3.44 0.26 -3.02
C PRO A 174 2.63 0.94 -1.90
N VAL A 175 3.00 2.16 -1.51
CA VAL A 175 2.30 2.97 -0.51
C VAL A 175 1.33 3.90 -1.22
N SER A 176 0.12 4.05 -0.69
CA SER A 176 -0.87 5.03 -1.17
C SER A 176 -0.30 6.44 -0.97
N LEU A 177 -0.12 7.16 -2.07
CA LEU A 177 0.43 8.53 -2.08
C LEU A 177 -0.59 9.49 -2.68
N TRP A 178 -0.80 10.60 -1.96
CA TRP A 178 -1.61 11.74 -2.36
C TRP A 178 -0.72 12.96 -2.46
N VAL A 179 -0.95 13.75 -3.47
CA VAL A 179 -0.36 15.08 -3.61
C VAL A 179 -1.52 16.07 -3.53
N GLU A 180 -1.42 16.99 -2.59
CA GLU A 180 -2.52 17.89 -2.23
C GLU A 180 -2.05 19.35 -2.10
N ASP A 181 -2.98 20.27 -2.33
CA ASP A 181 -2.80 21.71 -2.13
C ASP A 181 -3.60 22.15 -0.90
N PHE A 182 -2.88 22.54 0.14
CA PHE A 182 -3.41 23.05 1.42
C PHE A 182 -3.31 24.59 1.52
N SER A 183 -3.03 25.30 0.43
CA SER A 183 -2.83 26.74 0.45
C SER A 183 -4.04 27.51 0.98
N ARG A 184 -5.24 27.01 0.75
CA ARG A 184 -6.48 27.60 1.27
C ARG A 184 -6.66 27.30 2.76
N VAL A 185 -6.33 26.08 3.21
CA VAL A 185 -6.34 25.71 4.64
C VAL A 185 -5.39 26.62 5.41
N ARG A 186 -4.18 26.84 4.88
CA ARG A 186 -3.23 27.77 5.48
C ARG A 186 -3.81 29.17 5.64
N ARG A 187 -4.42 29.71 4.60
CA ARG A 187 -5.03 31.05 4.67
C ARG A 187 -6.11 31.15 5.75
N LEU A 188 -6.97 30.14 5.85
CA LEU A 188 -7.99 30.07 6.91
C LEU A 188 -7.36 30.08 8.31
N ILE A 189 -6.28 29.32 8.51
CA ILE A 189 -5.53 29.28 9.77
C ILE A 189 -4.89 30.65 10.07
N GLU A 190 -4.27 31.31 9.08
CA GLU A 190 -3.67 32.63 9.25
C GLU A 190 -4.74 33.71 9.58
N GLU A 191 -5.90 33.67 8.94
CA GLU A 191 -7.02 34.58 9.26
C GLU A 191 -7.48 34.46 10.72
N VAL A 192 -7.52 33.22 11.26
CA VAL A 192 -7.84 32.98 12.69
C VAL A 192 -6.74 33.56 13.58
N ARG A 193 -5.48 33.42 13.19
CA ARG A 193 -4.32 33.96 13.91
C ARG A 193 -4.30 35.49 13.90
N GLU A 194 -4.61 36.14 12.76
CA GLU A 194 -4.71 37.58 12.62
C GLU A 194 -5.85 38.20 13.47
N ARG A 195 -6.91 37.44 13.72
CA ARG A 195 -8.00 37.83 14.64
C ARG A 195 -7.58 37.78 16.12
N GLY A 196 -6.35 37.40 16.43
CA GLY A 196 -5.81 37.34 17.79
C GLY A 196 -6.24 36.11 18.60
N ILE A 197 -6.72 35.07 17.96
CA ILE A 197 -7.04 33.82 18.65
C ILE A 197 -5.73 33.14 19.08
N ILE A 198 -5.59 32.90 20.38
CA ILE A 198 -4.42 32.26 20.98
C ILE A 198 -4.66 30.77 21.17
N ASP A 199 -5.84 30.42 21.68
CA ASP A 199 -6.21 28.98 21.89
C ASP A 199 -7.01 28.49 20.71
N PHE A 200 -6.30 27.89 19.76
CA PHE A 200 -6.89 27.33 18.53
C PHE A 200 -7.74 26.09 18.80
N ARG A 201 -7.43 25.33 19.88
CA ARG A 201 -8.23 24.16 20.27
C ARG A 201 -9.62 24.59 20.73
N VAL A 202 -9.69 25.55 21.65
CA VAL A 202 -10.96 26.12 22.11
C VAL A 202 -11.73 26.77 20.97
N PHE A 203 -11.04 27.46 20.06
CA PHE A 203 -11.67 28.03 18.86
C PHE A 203 -12.39 26.96 18.04
N MET A 204 -11.72 25.83 17.73
CA MET A 204 -12.33 24.73 16.98
C MET A 204 -13.44 24.00 17.77
N ASP A 205 -13.42 24.02 19.11
CA ASP A 205 -14.49 23.47 19.94
C ASP A 205 -15.79 24.27 19.80
N VAL A 206 -15.67 25.59 19.71
CA VAL A 206 -16.80 26.51 19.56
C VAL A 206 -17.25 26.63 18.10
N HIS A 207 -16.32 26.40 17.15
CA HIS A 207 -16.54 26.53 15.71
C HIS A 207 -16.25 25.24 14.95
N PRO A 208 -17.03 24.17 15.14
CA PRO A 208 -16.81 22.89 14.44
C PRO A 208 -16.98 23.02 12.91
N GLU A 209 -17.76 24.03 12.44
CA GLU A 209 -17.87 24.35 11.01
C GLU A 209 -16.55 24.75 10.37
N PHE A 210 -15.62 25.32 11.12
CA PHE A 210 -14.29 25.69 10.63
C PHE A 210 -13.48 24.45 10.20
N VAL A 211 -13.56 23.38 10.99
CA VAL A 211 -12.88 22.11 10.66
C VAL A 211 -13.43 21.54 9.34
N ARG A 212 -14.75 21.52 9.18
CA ARG A 212 -15.40 21.08 7.94
C ARG A 212 -15.07 21.96 6.75
N GLN A 213 -15.01 23.29 6.97
CA GLN A 213 -14.57 24.24 5.94
C GLN A 213 -13.14 23.91 5.51
N CYS A 214 -12.20 23.75 6.43
CA CYS A 214 -10.82 23.37 6.09
C CYS A 214 -10.76 22.06 5.30
N MET A 215 -11.53 21.05 5.67
CA MET A 215 -11.60 19.79 4.92
C MET A 215 -12.08 20.00 3.48
N SER A 216 -13.08 20.85 3.26
CA SER A 216 -13.65 21.11 1.92
C SER A 216 -12.72 21.96 1.03
N GLU A 217 -11.76 22.67 1.61
CA GLU A 217 -10.82 23.52 0.87
C GLU A 217 -9.54 22.79 0.45
N ILE A 218 -9.36 21.52 0.84
CA ILE A 218 -8.24 20.69 0.38
C ILE A 218 -8.47 20.33 -1.07
N ARG A 219 -7.46 20.57 -1.91
CA ARG A 219 -7.51 20.19 -3.31
C ARG A 219 -6.53 19.04 -3.59
N VAL A 220 -7.05 17.90 -3.97
CA VAL A 220 -6.24 16.78 -4.42
C VAL A 220 -5.68 17.06 -5.82
N ILE A 221 -4.36 17.18 -5.93
CA ILE A 221 -3.63 17.41 -7.18
C ILE A 221 -3.45 16.08 -7.91
N ASP A 222 -2.98 15.03 -7.21
CA ASP A 222 -2.79 13.71 -7.79
C ASP A 222 -2.82 12.59 -6.75
N VAL A 223 -3.04 11.36 -7.22
CA VAL A 223 -2.98 10.13 -6.43
C VAL A 223 -2.33 9.02 -7.25
N ASN A 224 -1.59 8.12 -6.61
CA ASN A 224 -0.94 7.00 -7.27
C ASN A 224 -1.84 5.76 -7.39
N ARG A 225 -1.33 4.70 -8.04
CA ARG A 225 -2.08 3.45 -8.23
C ARG A 225 -2.44 2.77 -6.91
N ALA A 226 -1.51 2.74 -5.94
CA ALA A 226 -1.75 2.13 -4.64
C ALA A 226 -2.89 2.79 -3.87
N THR A 227 -3.14 4.09 -4.09
CA THR A 227 -4.31 4.79 -3.54
C THR A 227 -5.62 4.22 -4.10
N LEU A 228 -5.69 3.99 -5.42
CA LEU A 228 -6.87 3.43 -6.05
C LEU A 228 -7.14 2.01 -5.54
N ASP A 229 -6.10 1.21 -5.40
CA ASP A 229 -6.19 -0.16 -4.91
C ASP A 229 -6.62 -0.20 -3.42
N LEU A 230 -6.06 0.68 -2.58
CA LEU A 230 -6.40 0.80 -1.15
C LEU A 230 -7.90 1.09 -0.93
N PHE A 231 -8.44 1.99 -1.74
CA PHE A 231 -9.82 2.43 -1.62
C PHE A 231 -10.80 1.72 -2.57
N CYS A 232 -10.34 0.69 -3.29
CA CYS A 232 -11.15 -0.07 -4.25
C CYS A 232 -11.79 0.84 -5.31
N ALA A 233 -11.06 1.88 -5.75
CA ALA A 233 -11.52 2.82 -6.76
C ALA A 233 -11.08 2.35 -8.15
N PRO A 234 -11.96 2.34 -9.16
CA PRO A 234 -11.61 1.92 -10.51
C PRO A 234 -10.64 2.89 -11.18
N ASP A 235 -10.80 4.17 -10.90
CA ASP A 235 -9.95 5.24 -11.41
C ASP A 235 -9.94 6.46 -10.47
N ARG A 236 -9.07 7.43 -10.79
CA ARG A 236 -8.93 8.69 -10.04
C ARG A 236 -10.19 9.54 -10.04
N GLN A 237 -10.93 9.57 -11.15
CA GLN A 237 -12.12 10.43 -11.27
C GLN A 237 -13.21 9.95 -10.31
N VAL A 238 -13.49 8.66 -10.27
CA VAL A 238 -14.46 8.06 -9.35
C VAL A 238 -14.01 8.26 -7.89
N LEU A 239 -12.71 8.07 -7.60
CA LEU A 239 -12.16 8.32 -6.27
C LEU A 239 -12.46 9.75 -5.80
N LEU A 240 -12.13 10.76 -6.64
CA LEU A 240 -12.29 12.17 -6.28
C LEU A 240 -13.77 12.59 -6.15
N GLN A 241 -14.66 12.02 -6.94
CA GLN A 241 -16.10 12.27 -6.84
C GLN A 241 -16.72 11.69 -5.55
N ARG A 242 -16.09 10.66 -4.98
CA ARG A 242 -16.59 9.92 -3.82
C ARG A 242 -15.73 10.07 -2.57
N LEU A 243 -14.94 11.13 -2.46
CA LEU A 243 -14.09 11.40 -1.28
C LEU A 243 -14.90 11.41 0.03
N GLY A 244 -16.15 11.89 0.01
CA GLY A 244 -17.04 11.88 1.16
C GLY A 244 -17.37 10.49 1.69
N ASP A 245 -17.34 9.46 0.84
CA ASP A 245 -17.56 8.07 1.24
C ASP A 245 -16.32 7.49 1.94
N ILE A 246 -15.13 7.96 1.55
CA ILE A 246 -13.84 7.53 2.11
C ILE A 246 -13.60 8.17 3.47
N PHE A 247 -13.87 9.48 3.57
CA PHE A 247 -13.63 10.31 4.77
C PHE A 247 -14.89 10.55 5.58
N ARG A 248 -15.73 9.52 5.77
CA ARG A 248 -16.95 9.57 6.57
C ARG A 248 -16.68 9.24 8.04
N GLY A 249 -17.71 9.46 8.88
CA GLY A 249 -17.67 9.07 10.28
C GLY A 249 -16.83 10.02 11.14
N GLU A 250 -15.95 9.46 11.98
CA GLU A 250 -15.18 10.23 12.97
C GLU A 250 -13.96 10.98 12.42
N MET A 251 -13.87 11.21 11.10
CA MET A 251 -12.72 11.87 10.48
C MET A 251 -12.49 13.32 10.95
N GLU A 252 -13.51 14.00 11.45
CA GLU A 252 -13.36 15.36 11.99
C GLU A 252 -12.35 15.41 13.16
N LYS A 253 -12.32 14.38 14.01
CA LYS A 253 -11.38 14.35 15.16
C LYS A 253 -9.91 14.25 14.75
N PRO A 254 -9.49 13.26 13.93
CA PRO A 254 -8.11 13.19 13.44
C PRO A 254 -7.69 14.40 12.63
N PHE A 255 -8.58 14.95 11.81
CA PHE A 255 -8.29 16.14 11.01
C PHE A 255 -8.14 17.38 11.89
N ARG A 256 -8.91 17.52 12.94
CA ARG A 256 -8.77 18.59 13.93
C ARG A 256 -7.38 18.53 14.60
N GLU A 257 -6.90 17.35 14.99
CA GLU A 257 -5.56 17.22 15.52
C GLU A 257 -4.48 17.54 14.46
N GLN A 258 -4.76 17.27 13.18
CA GLN A 258 -3.88 17.69 12.08
C GLN A 258 -3.82 19.22 11.95
N LEU A 259 -4.94 19.92 12.06
CA LEU A 259 -4.97 21.38 12.08
C LEU A 259 -4.20 21.97 13.28
N MET A 260 -4.23 21.29 14.45
CA MET A 260 -3.42 21.66 15.62
C MET A 260 -1.92 21.53 15.34
N GLU A 261 -1.49 20.45 14.70
CA GLU A 261 -0.08 20.30 14.31
C GLU A 261 0.35 21.42 13.36
N LEU A 262 -0.47 21.72 12.36
CA LEU A 262 -0.21 22.79 11.40
C LEU A 262 -0.21 24.18 12.06
N TRP A 263 -1.12 24.43 13.01
CA TRP A 263 -1.13 25.65 13.82
C TRP A 263 0.16 25.82 14.61
N ASN A 264 0.69 24.75 15.18
CA ASN A 264 1.94 24.76 15.95
C ASN A 264 3.20 24.80 15.07
N GLY A 265 3.05 24.79 13.74
CA GLY A 265 4.16 24.82 12.78
C GLY A 265 4.76 23.45 12.50
N ASN A 266 4.14 22.35 12.92
CA ASN A 266 4.56 20.98 12.64
C ASN A 266 4.11 20.58 11.24
N LEU A 267 4.98 20.77 10.25
CA LEU A 267 4.71 20.53 8.84
C LEU A 267 4.89 19.05 8.44
N THR A 268 5.35 18.21 9.37
CA THR A 268 5.48 16.75 9.18
C THR A 268 4.98 16.04 10.43
N HIS A 269 3.99 15.19 10.28
CA HIS A 269 3.42 14.41 11.38
C HIS A 269 2.79 13.11 10.88
N HIS A 270 2.50 12.19 11.79
CA HIS A 270 1.84 10.93 11.49
C HIS A 270 0.79 10.59 12.54
N ARG A 271 -0.21 9.81 12.13
CA ARG A 271 -1.27 9.31 13.02
C ARG A 271 -1.98 8.10 12.45
N GLU A 272 -2.57 7.29 13.29
CA GLU A 272 -3.48 6.24 12.87
C GLU A 272 -4.89 6.82 12.70
N VAL A 273 -5.53 6.51 11.58
CA VAL A 273 -6.90 6.93 11.27
C VAL A 273 -7.69 5.79 10.66
N VAL A 274 -9.01 5.89 10.69
CA VAL A 274 -9.92 4.95 10.05
C VAL A 274 -10.54 5.63 8.84
N ASN A 275 -10.37 5.02 7.69
CA ASN A 275 -11.01 5.42 6.43
C ASN A 275 -11.88 4.27 5.92
N TYR A 276 -12.65 4.52 4.87
CA TYR A 276 -13.52 3.50 4.27
C TYR A 276 -13.21 3.37 2.78
N ALA A 277 -13.08 2.13 2.31
CA ALA A 277 -12.99 1.88 0.87
C ALA A 277 -14.37 2.06 0.21
N LEU A 278 -14.39 2.25 -1.11
CA LEU A 278 -15.65 2.46 -1.86
C LEU A 278 -16.56 1.23 -1.89
N ASP A 279 -16.06 0.06 -1.52
CA ASP A 279 -16.84 -1.16 -1.27
C ASP A 279 -17.48 -1.19 0.12
N GLY A 280 -17.25 -0.16 0.94
CA GLY A 280 -17.76 -0.05 2.30
C GLY A 280 -16.87 -0.67 3.38
N SER A 281 -15.79 -1.35 3.03
CA SER A 281 -14.87 -1.96 4.00
C SER A 281 -14.06 -0.91 4.75
N GLU A 282 -13.88 -1.16 6.05
CA GLU A 282 -13.07 -0.31 6.93
C GLU A 282 -11.58 -0.54 6.68
N ARG A 283 -10.81 0.56 6.64
CA ARG A 283 -9.36 0.59 6.49
C ARG A 283 -8.73 1.32 7.67
N HIS A 284 -7.96 0.61 8.47
CA HIS A 284 -7.06 1.25 9.43
C HIS A 284 -5.80 1.67 8.69
N VAL A 285 -5.50 2.95 8.66
CA VAL A 285 -4.33 3.46 7.95
C VAL A 285 -3.43 4.28 8.87
N LEU A 286 -2.13 4.13 8.68
CA LEU A 286 -1.13 5.05 9.21
C LEU A 286 -0.94 6.17 8.19
N LEU A 287 -1.42 7.35 8.54
CA LEU A 287 -1.30 8.57 7.75
C LEU A 287 0.01 9.28 8.09
N HIS A 288 0.83 9.56 7.08
CA HIS A 288 1.97 10.47 7.16
C HIS A 288 1.68 11.70 6.32
N PHE A 289 1.71 12.86 6.95
CA PHE A 289 1.55 14.16 6.33
C PHE A 289 2.89 14.89 6.27
N SER A 290 3.21 15.49 5.13
CA SER A 290 4.42 16.31 4.98
C SER A 290 4.22 17.40 3.93
N VAL A 291 4.57 18.61 4.28
CA VAL A 291 4.70 19.71 3.32
C VAL A 291 6.03 19.56 2.58
N PHE A 292 6.01 19.65 1.24
CA PHE A 292 7.23 19.52 0.44
C PHE A 292 8.21 20.69 0.72
N PRO A 293 9.53 20.39 0.67
CA PRO A 293 10.56 21.44 0.75
C PRO A 293 10.34 22.54 -0.30
N GLY A 294 10.42 23.79 0.14
CA GLY A 294 10.17 24.98 -0.69
C GLY A 294 8.71 25.45 -0.68
N HIS A 295 7.77 24.66 -0.14
CA HIS A 295 6.35 24.98 -0.03
C HIS A 295 5.89 25.26 1.41
N GLU A 296 6.82 25.42 2.35
CA GLU A 296 6.53 25.64 3.78
C GLU A 296 5.80 26.96 4.03
N ARG A 297 5.95 27.92 3.11
CA ARG A 297 5.35 29.26 3.23
C ARG A 297 3.91 29.33 2.72
N ASP A 298 3.50 28.43 1.85
CA ASP A 298 2.19 28.50 1.19
C ASP A 298 1.37 27.23 1.28
N TRP A 299 2.00 26.08 1.61
CA TRP A 299 1.43 24.72 1.64
C TRP A 299 0.75 24.33 0.32
N SER A 300 1.24 24.89 -0.79
CA SER A 300 0.67 24.60 -2.12
C SER A 300 1.02 23.19 -2.63
N LEU A 301 1.97 22.52 -1.98
CA LEU A 301 2.34 21.14 -2.30
C LEU A 301 2.58 20.34 -1.01
N VAL A 302 1.69 19.40 -0.77
CA VAL A 302 1.68 18.52 0.40
C VAL A 302 1.63 17.09 -0.08
N GLN A 303 2.38 16.21 0.59
CA GLN A 303 2.28 14.76 0.43
C GLN A 303 1.54 14.16 1.63
N VAL A 304 0.54 13.34 1.34
CA VAL A 304 -0.05 12.42 2.31
C VAL A 304 0.23 10.99 1.85
N ALA A 305 0.88 10.21 2.72
CA ALA A 305 1.11 8.79 2.50
C ALA A 305 0.25 7.97 3.46
N LEU A 306 -0.47 6.97 2.93
CA LEU A 306 -1.34 6.09 3.71
C LEU A 306 -0.83 4.66 3.62
N THR A 307 -0.43 4.11 4.75
CA THR A 307 -0.04 2.70 4.86
C THR A 307 -1.21 1.91 5.47
N ASP A 308 -1.71 0.91 4.78
CA ASP A 308 -2.75 0.01 5.30
C ASP A 308 -2.18 -0.83 6.46
N ILE A 309 -2.73 -0.64 7.65
CA ILE A 309 -2.40 -1.37 8.86
C ILE A 309 -3.57 -2.24 9.35
N THR A 310 -4.59 -2.45 8.50
CA THR A 310 -5.81 -3.18 8.86
C THR A 310 -5.50 -4.62 9.30
N ALA A 311 -4.64 -5.31 8.57
CA ALA A 311 -4.23 -6.66 8.94
C ALA A 311 -3.49 -6.69 10.28
N ARG A 312 -2.62 -5.71 10.54
CA ARG A 312 -1.92 -5.57 11.82
C ARG A 312 -2.91 -5.34 12.96
N LYS A 313 -3.86 -4.41 12.80
CA LYS A 313 -4.88 -4.12 13.83
C LYS A 313 -5.78 -5.32 14.12
N LYS A 314 -6.18 -6.06 13.09
CA LYS A 314 -6.93 -7.31 13.27
C LYS A 314 -6.12 -8.37 14.03
N ALA A 315 -4.84 -8.50 13.70
CA ALA A 315 -3.95 -9.42 14.41
C ALA A 315 -3.72 -9.01 15.87
N GLU A 316 -3.50 -7.72 16.14
CA GLU A 316 -3.38 -7.17 17.50
C GLU A 316 -4.65 -7.45 18.33
N ALA A 317 -5.84 -7.14 17.77
CA ALA A 317 -7.12 -7.40 18.43
C ALA A 317 -7.33 -8.91 18.66
N TYR A 318 -6.95 -9.74 17.70
CA TYR A 318 -7.05 -11.18 17.84
C TYR A 318 -6.09 -11.73 18.91
N LEU A 319 -4.85 -11.24 18.97
CA LEU A 319 -3.90 -11.58 20.02
C LEU A 319 -4.39 -11.15 21.41
N GLU A 320 -4.97 -9.95 21.52
CA GLU A 320 -5.59 -9.51 22.76
C GLU A 320 -6.76 -10.42 23.18
N TYR A 321 -7.59 -10.82 22.20
CA TYR A 321 -8.64 -11.79 22.45
C TYR A 321 -8.10 -13.13 22.94
N LEU A 322 -7.08 -13.69 22.27
CA LEU A 322 -6.42 -14.94 22.69
C LEU A 322 -5.76 -14.83 24.06
N GLY A 323 -5.23 -13.67 24.41
CA GLY A 323 -4.65 -13.39 25.74
C GLY A 323 -5.68 -13.49 26.87
N LYS A 324 -6.96 -13.31 26.56
CA LYS A 324 -8.05 -13.25 27.55
C LYS A 324 -9.07 -14.41 27.44
N HIS A 325 -9.12 -15.13 26.31
CA HIS A 325 -10.15 -16.15 26.06
C HIS A 325 -9.56 -17.52 25.74
N ASP A 326 -10.30 -18.57 26.09
CA ASP A 326 -10.03 -19.93 25.66
C ASP A 326 -10.60 -20.14 24.25
N VAL A 327 -9.74 -20.60 23.32
CA VAL A 327 -10.09 -20.73 21.90
C VAL A 327 -11.21 -21.74 21.65
N LEU A 328 -11.24 -22.82 22.45
CA LEU A 328 -12.20 -23.92 22.27
C LEU A 328 -13.60 -23.53 22.76
N THR A 329 -13.68 -22.99 23.98
CA THR A 329 -14.96 -22.73 24.64
C THR A 329 -15.46 -21.31 24.50
N LYS A 330 -14.63 -20.38 24.03
CA LYS A 330 -14.88 -18.92 23.92
C LYS A 330 -15.13 -18.22 25.25
N LEU A 331 -15.01 -18.91 26.39
CA LEU A 331 -14.98 -18.34 27.71
C LEU A 331 -13.68 -17.57 27.96
N HIS A 332 -13.60 -16.83 29.04
CA HIS A 332 -12.30 -16.33 29.49
C HIS A 332 -11.33 -17.49 29.78
N ASN A 333 -10.02 -17.22 29.60
CA ASN A 333 -8.99 -18.21 29.90
C ASN A 333 -8.48 -18.08 31.35
N ARG A 334 -7.58 -18.99 31.74
CA ARG A 334 -6.98 -19.00 33.07
C ARG A 334 -6.20 -17.72 33.42
N ALA A 335 -5.56 -17.07 32.41
CA ALA A 335 -4.81 -15.83 32.64
C ALA A 335 -5.75 -14.70 33.06
N PHE A 336 -6.82 -14.49 32.28
CA PHE A 336 -7.86 -13.50 32.64
C PHE A 336 -8.45 -13.79 34.02
N TYR A 337 -8.78 -15.06 34.32
CA TYR A 337 -9.33 -15.46 35.60
C TYR A 337 -8.39 -15.07 36.78
N SER A 338 -7.10 -15.32 36.64
CA SER A 338 -6.10 -14.97 37.67
C SER A 338 -5.98 -13.46 37.85
N ASP A 339 -5.99 -12.69 36.74
CA ASP A 339 -5.94 -11.23 36.80
C ASP A 339 -7.20 -10.65 37.46
N GLU A 340 -8.38 -11.22 37.17
CA GLU A 340 -9.65 -10.79 37.75
C GLU A 340 -9.72 -11.09 39.26
N LEU A 341 -9.23 -12.24 39.72
CA LEU A 341 -9.08 -12.51 41.14
C LEU A 341 -8.19 -11.49 41.85
N ASN A 342 -7.03 -11.17 41.26
CA ASN A 342 -6.12 -10.15 41.80
C ASN A 342 -6.76 -8.76 41.81
N ARG A 343 -7.57 -8.42 40.80
CA ARG A 343 -8.33 -7.16 40.72
C ARG A 343 -9.38 -7.09 41.84
N LEU A 344 -10.13 -8.17 42.04
CA LEU A 344 -11.15 -8.27 43.09
C LEU A 344 -10.55 -8.24 44.50
N ASP A 345 -9.38 -8.83 44.71
CA ASP A 345 -8.66 -8.77 46.01
C ASP A 345 -8.29 -7.33 46.40
N ARG A 346 -7.86 -6.53 45.42
CA ARG A 346 -7.52 -5.11 45.59
C ARG A 346 -8.72 -4.18 45.68
N SER A 347 -9.89 -4.63 45.26
CA SER A 347 -11.11 -3.84 45.27
C SER A 347 -11.81 -3.87 46.62
N ALA A 348 -12.59 -2.81 46.93
CA ALA A 348 -13.46 -2.78 48.08
C ALA A 348 -14.81 -3.50 47.85
N LEU A 349 -15.00 -4.06 46.66
CA LEU A 349 -16.26 -4.69 46.26
C LEU A 349 -16.47 -6.01 47.02
N ARG A 350 -17.46 -6.05 47.85
CA ARG A 350 -17.88 -7.23 48.61
C ARG A 350 -19.43 -7.21 48.73
N PRO A 351 -20.11 -8.35 48.83
CA PRO A 351 -19.56 -9.69 48.73
C PRO A 351 -19.11 -10.07 47.32
N VAL A 352 -18.25 -11.09 47.20
CA VAL A 352 -17.95 -11.75 45.91
C VAL A 352 -18.28 -13.22 46.10
N SER A 353 -18.92 -13.84 45.11
CA SER A 353 -19.10 -15.29 45.08
C SER A 353 -18.32 -15.93 43.96
N ALA A 354 -17.83 -17.15 44.19
CA ALA A 354 -17.15 -17.98 43.21
C ALA A 354 -17.85 -19.32 43.08
N ILE A 355 -17.97 -19.79 41.84
CA ILE A 355 -18.47 -21.10 41.47
C ILE A 355 -17.35 -21.83 40.73
N VAL A 356 -16.89 -22.97 41.25
CA VAL A 356 -15.93 -23.85 40.58
C VAL A 356 -16.66 -25.05 40.03
N ILE A 357 -16.37 -25.43 38.80
CA ILE A 357 -17.12 -26.44 38.04
C ILE A 357 -16.15 -27.40 37.37
N ASP A 358 -16.45 -28.70 37.45
CA ASP A 358 -15.71 -29.74 36.77
C ASP A 358 -16.65 -30.56 35.88
N LEU A 359 -16.23 -30.79 34.62
CA LEU A 359 -17.01 -31.57 33.64
C LEU A 359 -16.78 -33.05 33.83
N ASN A 360 -17.76 -33.74 34.35
CA ASN A 360 -17.70 -35.17 34.65
C ASN A 360 -17.58 -36.02 33.36
N GLY A 361 -16.71 -37.04 33.41
CA GLY A 361 -16.64 -38.06 32.35
C GLY A 361 -15.93 -37.61 31.07
N LEU A 362 -15.26 -36.47 31.05
CA LEU A 362 -14.52 -36.00 29.86
C LEU A 362 -13.45 -37.01 29.42
N LYS A 363 -12.71 -37.59 30.38
CA LYS A 363 -11.70 -38.60 30.06
C LYS A 363 -12.32 -39.85 29.43
N ASP A 364 -13.43 -40.33 29.98
CA ASP A 364 -14.13 -41.49 29.44
C ASP A 364 -14.66 -41.24 28.00
N ALA A 365 -15.13 -40.03 27.73
CA ALA A 365 -15.55 -39.62 26.39
C ALA A 365 -14.36 -39.60 25.41
N ASN A 366 -13.22 -39.05 25.82
CA ASN A 366 -12.00 -39.05 25.03
C ASN A 366 -11.50 -40.46 24.74
N ASP A 367 -11.47 -41.32 25.77
CA ASP A 367 -10.94 -42.68 25.65
C ASP A 367 -11.84 -43.60 24.79
N LYS A 368 -13.19 -43.39 24.82
CA LYS A 368 -14.17 -44.22 24.09
C LYS A 368 -14.50 -43.69 22.69
N LEU A 369 -14.56 -42.33 22.51
CA LEU A 369 -15.08 -41.70 21.30
C LEU A 369 -14.06 -40.78 20.62
N GLY A 370 -12.85 -40.62 21.19
CA GLY A 370 -11.78 -39.80 20.65
C GLY A 370 -11.87 -38.33 21.14
N HIS A 371 -10.78 -37.59 20.94
CA HIS A 371 -10.63 -36.20 21.41
C HIS A 371 -11.68 -35.24 20.82
N ASP A 372 -12.14 -35.46 19.60
CA ASP A 372 -13.18 -34.63 18.99
C ASP A 372 -14.49 -34.65 19.78
N ALA A 373 -14.84 -35.79 20.38
CA ALA A 373 -16.03 -35.93 21.24
C ALA A 373 -15.86 -35.15 22.55
N GLY A 374 -14.69 -35.24 23.18
CA GLY A 374 -14.38 -34.43 24.36
C GLY A 374 -14.38 -32.93 24.09
N ASP A 375 -13.81 -32.52 22.95
CA ASP A 375 -13.84 -31.14 22.50
C ASP A 375 -15.27 -30.62 22.28
N ALA A 376 -16.16 -31.48 21.75
CA ALA A 376 -17.57 -31.14 21.59
C ALA A 376 -18.27 -30.94 22.95
N LEU A 377 -17.98 -31.75 23.96
CA LEU A 377 -18.47 -31.56 25.32
C LEU A 377 -17.98 -30.25 25.92
N LEU A 378 -16.69 -29.92 25.76
CA LEU A 378 -16.10 -28.68 26.23
C LEU A 378 -16.72 -27.44 25.56
N ARG A 379 -16.93 -27.47 24.24
CA ARG A 379 -17.61 -26.36 23.51
C ARG A 379 -19.02 -26.14 24.04
N ARG A 380 -19.79 -27.21 24.20
CA ARG A 380 -21.17 -27.16 24.73
C ARG A 380 -21.20 -26.62 26.16
N MET A 381 -20.24 -27.02 27.01
CA MET A 381 -20.10 -26.43 28.34
C MET A 381 -19.83 -24.93 28.25
N GLY A 382 -18.95 -24.50 27.34
CA GLY A 382 -18.72 -23.08 27.06
C GLY A 382 -19.98 -22.33 26.64
N GLU A 383 -20.82 -22.92 25.78
CA GLU A 383 -22.12 -22.34 25.37
C GLU A 383 -23.07 -22.17 26.54
N VAL A 384 -23.20 -23.20 27.39
CA VAL A 384 -24.03 -23.16 28.61
C VAL A 384 -23.57 -22.02 29.53
N LEU A 385 -22.27 -21.94 29.83
CA LEU A 385 -21.73 -20.92 30.74
C LEU A 385 -21.81 -19.51 30.16
N ASN A 386 -21.56 -19.34 28.86
CA ASN A 386 -21.73 -18.03 28.18
C ASN A 386 -23.22 -17.57 28.20
N GLY A 387 -24.15 -18.48 28.13
CA GLY A 387 -25.57 -18.16 28.22
C GLY A 387 -26.04 -17.72 29.61
N VAL A 388 -25.28 -18.07 30.66
CA VAL A 388 -25.63 -17.75 32.06
C VAL A 388 -25.02 -16.40 32.49
N VAL A 389 -23.82 -16.07 32.05
CA VAL A 389 -23.07 -14.91 32.56
C VAL A 389 -23.31 -13.67 31.72
N THR A 390 -23.54 -12.56 32.40
CA THR A 390 -23.53 -11.21 31.83
C THR A 390 -22.68 -10.30 32.71
N ALA A 391 -22.09 -9.28 32.13
CA ALA A 391 -21.32 -8.32 32.90
C ALA A 391 -22.09 -7.79 34.11
N PRO A 392 -21.50 -7.68 35.31
CA PRO A 392 -20.06 -7.76 35.61
C PRO A 392 -19.55 -9.18 35.94
N ASN A 393 -20.33 -10.24 35.71
CA ASN A 393 -19.97 -11.62 36.01
C ASN A 393 -19.08 -12.18 34.89
N HIS A 394 -18.20 -13.11 35.24
CA HIS A 394 -17.23 -13.70 34.29
C HIS A 394 -17.20 -15.22 34.43
N ALA A 395 -17.31 -15.93 33.30
CA ALA A 395 -17.04 -17.36 33.22
C ALA A 395 -15.71 -17.61 32.56
N ALA A 396 -14.94 -18.55 33.08
CA ALA A 396 -13.60 -18.88 32.60
C ALA A 396 -13.41 -20.41 32.55
N ARG A 397 -12.60 -20.88 31.57
CA ARG A 397 -12.00 -22.21 31.60
C ARG A 397 -10.62 -22.12 32.24
N ILE A 398 -10.44 -22.77 33.38
CA ILE A 398 -9.24 -22.66 34.22
C ILE A 398 -8.31 -23.87 34.13
N GLY A 399 -8.82 -25.00 33.60
CA GLY A 399 -8.11 -26.26 33.41
C GLY A 399 -8.62 -27.05 32.23
N GLY A 400 -8.26 -28.30 32.12
CA GLY A 400 -8.72 -29.20 31.02
C GLY A 400 -10.24 -29.35 30.99
N ASP A 401 -10.84 -29.76 32.09
CA ASP A 401 -12.27 -29.98 32.36
C ASP A 401 -12.82 -29.03 33.43
N GLU A 402 -11.99 -28.10 33.91
CA GLU A 402 -12.32 -27.19 35.01
C GLU A 402 -12.73 -25.80 34.51
N PHE A 403 -13.83 -25.30 35.05
CA PHE A 403 -14.40 -23.99 34.77
C PHE A 403 -14.65 -23.23 36.09
N ALA A 404 -14.73 -21.91 35.98
CA ALA A 404 -15.12 -21.08 37.12
C ALA A 404 -16.04 -19.94 36.67
N ILE A 405 -16.93 -19.51 37.57
CA ILE A 405 -17.68 -18.28 37.44
C ILE A 405 -17.34 -17.38 38.62
N LEU A 406 -16.96 -16.13 38.33
CA LEU A 406 -16.80 -15.07 39.32
C LEU A 406 -17.99 -14.14 39.29
N LEU A 407 -18.53 -13.84 40.48
CA LEU A 407 -19.76 -13.04 40.68
C LEU A 407 -19.42 -11.84 41.59
N PRO A 408 -18.88 -10.74 41.04
CA PRO A 408 -18.60 -9.53 41.81
C PRO A 408 -19.89 -8.89 42.36
N GLY A 409 -19.93 -8.59 43.65
CA GLY A 409 -21.10 -7.99 44.26
C GLY A 409 -22.25 -8.99 44.61
N ALA A 410 -22.05 -10.29 44.34
CA ALA A 410 -23.08 -11.30 44.58
C ALA A 410 -22.99 -11.96 45.96
N ASP A 411 -24.08 -12.01 46.66
CA ASP A 411 -24.23 -12.76 47.93
C ASP A 411 -24.58 -14.25 47.68
N LYS A 412 -24.82 -14.99 48.77
CA LYS A 412 -25.17 -16.41 48.70
C LYS A 412 -26.46 -16.70 47.95
N GLN A 413 -27.43 -15.77 47.94
CA GLN A 413 -28.73 -15.97 47.30
C GLN A 413 -28.57 -15.81 45.79
N ILE A 414 -27.84 -14.77 45.35
CA ILE A 414 -27.54 -14.54 43.95
C ILE A 414 -26.67 -15.67 43.38
N ALA A 415 -25.70 -16.17 44.16
CA ALA A 415 -24.87 -17.29 43.73
C ALA A 415 -25.68 -18.59 43.59
N ALA A 416 -26.62 -18.85 44.49
CA ALA A 416 -27.53 -20.00 44.41
C ALA A 416 -28.42 -19.91 43.16
N ALA A 417 -29.05 -18.75 42.90
CA ALA A 417 -29.83 -18.52 41.70
C ALA A 417 -29.04 -18.71 40.40
N MET A 418 -27.75 -18.32 40.39
CA MET A 418 -26.84 -18.57 39.26
C MET A 418 -26.64 -20.06 39.02
N VAL A 419 -26.45 -20.85 40.10
CA VAL A 419 -26.32 -22.32 40.01
C VAL A 419 -27.57 -22.94 39.42
N ASP A 420 -28.77 -22.53 39.89
CA ASP A 420 -30.02 -23.01 39.35
C ASP A 420 -30.14 -22.72 37.87
N THR A 421 -29.74 -21.54 37.44
CA THR A 421 -29.72 -21.16 36.01
C THR A 421 -28.74 -22.04 35.20
N VAL A 422 -27.56 -22.35 35.74
CA VAL A 422 -26.62 -23.28 35.09
C VAL A 422 -27.25 -24.63 34.87
N TYR A 423 -27.91 -25.20 35.92
CA TYR A 423 -28.58 -26.50 35.80
C TYR A 423 -29.77 -26.49 34.84
N GLU A 424 -30.54 -25.42 34.77
CA GLU A 424 -31.64 -25.30 33.82
C GLU A 424 -31.14 -25.27 32.36
N LEU A 425 -30.09 -24.48 32.08
CA LEU A 425 -29.50 -24.46 30.73
C LEU A 425 -28.82 -25.78 30.38
N LEU A 426 -28.17 -26.42 31.36
CA LEU A 426 -27.61 -27.77 31.21
C LEU A 426 -28.67 -28.78 30.81
N LYS A 427 -29.82 -28.76 31.49
CA LYS A 427 -30.98 -29.64 31.20
C LYS A 427 -31.51 -29.41 29.79
N ILE A 428 -31.66 -28.16 29.37
CA ILE A 428 -32.08 -27.83 28.00
C ILE A 428 -31.06 -28.33 26.98
N ASN A 429 -29.77 -28.11 27.22
CA ASN A 429 -28.68 -28.62 26.35
C ASN A 429 -28.73 -30.15 26.23
N ASN A 430 -28.95 -30.85 27.36
CA ASN A 430 -28.97 -32.30 27.38
C ASN A 430 -30.23 -32.89 26.71
N GLN A 431 -31.37 -32.17 26.70
CA GLN A 431 -32.54 -32.57 25.91
C GLN A 431 -32.25 -32.60 24.42
N PHE A 432 -31.45 -31.63 23.96
CA PHE A 432 -31.06 -31.55 22.56
C PHE A 432 -29.98 -32.59 22.17
N TYR A 433 -29.04 -32.88 23.08
CA TYR A 433 -27.93 -33.81 22.87
C TYR A 433 -28.04 -35.06 23.77
N SER A 434 -29.13 -35.77 23.67
CA SER A 434 -29.46 -36.91 24.56
C SER A 434 -28.49 -38.08 24.50
N SER A 435 -27.77 -38.27 23.38
CA SER A 435 -26.75 -39.34 23.21
C SER A 435 -25.43 -39.10 23.92
N ALA A 436 -25.13 -37.85 24.27
CA ALA A 436 -23.91 -37.44 24.98
C ALA A 436 -24.21 -36.32 25.96
N PRO A 437 -24.95 -36.62 27.07
CA PRO A 437 -25.34 -35.59 28.03
C PRO A 437 -24.13 -35.00 28.76
N LEU A 438 -24.14 -33.70 28.98
CA LEU A 438 -23.23 -33.02 29.89
C LEU A 438 -23.58 -33.38 31.32
N SER A 439 -22.55 -33.69 32.12
CA SER A 439 -22.67 -33.85 33.57
C SER A 439 -21.58 -33.02 34.24
N LEU A 440 -21.88 -32.35 35.31
CA LEU A 440 -20.95 -31.50 36.03
C LEU A 440 -21.01 -31.71 37.51
N SER A 441 -19.91 -31.43 38.21
CA SER A 441 -19.81 -31.25 39.62
C SER A 441 -19.47 -29.77 39.90
N LEU A 442 -20.15 -29.19 40.88
CA LEU A 442 -20.13 -27.74 41.09
C LEU A 442 -19.97 -27.43 42.58
N GLY A 443 -19.11 -26.49 42.95
CA GLY A 443 -19.00 -25.97 44.28
C GLY A 443 -19.09 -24.45 44.31
N VAL A 444 -19.78 -23.92 45.32
CA VAL A 444 -20.04 -22.50 45.51
C VAL A 444 -19.48 -22.02 46.83
N ALA A 445 -18.92 -20.83 46.83
CA ALA A 445 -18.59 -20.12 48.08
C ALA A 445 -18.82 -18.62 47.88
N THR A 446 -19.19 -17.94 48.95
CA THR A 446 -19.33 -16.48 49.03
C THR A 446 -18.30 -15.94 50.03
N SER A 447 -17.67 -14.81 49.69
CA SER A 447 -16.60 -14.22 50.49
C SER A 447 -17.06 -13.82 51.89
N GLU A 448 -16.21 -14.07 52.87
CA GLU A 448 -16.37 -13.64 54.24
C GLU A 448 -15.56 -12.36 54.51
N ALA A 449 -15.83 -11.72 55.67
CA ALA A 449 -15.14 -10.49 56.03
C ALA A 449 -13.62 -10.74 56.17
N GLY A 450 -12.77 -9.99 55.44
CA GLY A 450 -11.33 -10.12 55.47
C GLY A 450 -10.77 -11.31 54.73
N GLU A 451 -11.59 -12.05 53.98
CA GLU A 451 -11.17 -13.21 53.20
C GLU A 451 -10.51 -12.80 51.88
N THR A 452 -9.42 -13.45 51.50
CA THR A 452 -8.79 -13.31 50.19
C THR A 452 -9.56 -14.07 49.10
N MET A 453 -9.44 -13.65 47.85
CA MET A 453 -10.07 -14.35 46.71
C MET A 453 -9.52 -15.77 46.52
N GLU A 454 -8.24 -15.99 46.87
CA GLU A 454 -7.65 -17.33 46.85
C GLU A 454 -8.31 -18.28 47.88
N SER A 455 -8.57 -17.80 49.09
CA SER A 455 -9.27 -18.59 50.13
C SER A 455 -10.73 -18.88 49.71
N LEU A 456 -11.41 -17.90 49.19
CA LEU A 456 -12.79 -18.04 48.64
C LEU A 456 -12.86 -19.16 47.59
N VAL A 457 -11.95 -19.09 46.58
CA VAL A 457 -11.91 -20.08 45.50
C VAL A 457 -11.58 -21.46 46.04
N ARG A 458 -10.65 -21.58 46.99
CA ARG A 458 -10.30 -22.84 47.63
C ARG A 458 -11.53 -23.47 48.34
N ARG A 459 -12.38 -22.68 49.00
CA ARG A 459 -13.63 -23.20 49.61
C ARG A 459 -14.63 -23.68 48.55
N ALA A 460 -14.74 -22.93 47.45
CA ALA A 460 -15.60 -23.35 46.34
C ALA A 460 -15.07 -24.67 45.72
N ASP A 461 -13.79 -24.81 45.55
CA ASP A 461 -13.15 -26.00 44.98
C ASP A 461 -13.35 -27.23 45.91
N MET A 462 -13.19 -27.07 47.21
CA MET A 462 -13.51 -28.14 48.16
C MET A 462 -14.98 -28.62 48.06
N ASN A 463 -15.91 -27.70 47.97
CA ASN A 463 -17.35 -28.03 47.82
C ASN A 463 -17.59 -28.76 46.46
N MET A 464 -16.94 -28.38 45.39
CA MET A 464 -17.02 -29.06 44.10
C MET A 464 -16.44 -30.48 44.18
N TYR A 465 -15.31 -30.65 44.87
CA TYR A 465 -14.68 -31.95 45.03
C TYR A 465 -15.54 -32.94 45.85
N GLU A 466 -16.22 -32.45 46.87
CA GLU A 466 -17.22 -33.26 47.63
C GLU A 466 -18.36 -33.74 46.70
N GLN A 467 -18.89 -32.87 45.90
CA GLN A 467 -19.93 -33.22 44.94
C GLN A 467 -19.43 -34.22 43.88
N LYS A 468 -18.19 -34.05 43.40
CA LYS A 468 -17.56 -34.95 42.44
C LYS A 468 -17.40 -36.37 43.02
N ASN A 469 -16.96 -36.48 44.29
CA ASN A 469 -16.85 -37.74 44.97
C ASN A 469 -18.20 -38.45 45.14
N ALA A 470 -19.27 -37.71 45.53
CA ALA A 470 -20.59 -38.24 45.64
C ALA A 470 -21.13 -38.76 44.30
N TYR A 471 -20.90 -38.05 43.19
CA TYR A 471 -21.24 -38.46 41.84
C TYR A 471 -20.60 -39.80 41.48
N TYR A 472 -19.26 -39.96 41.64
CA TYR A 472 -18.58 -41.20 41.28
C TYR A 472 -18.93 -42.37 42.23
N ALA A 473 -19.25 -42.12 43.51
CA ALA A 473 -19.74 -43.12 44.39
C ALA A 473 -21.13 -43.67 43.98
N ALA A 474 -22.02 -42.76 43.53
CA ALA A 474 -23.35 -43.15 42.99
C ALA A 474 -23.22 -43.97 41.71
N LEU A 475 -22.28 -43.64 40.83
CA LEU A 475 -22.01 -44.41 39.60
C LEU A 475 -21.53 -45.81 39.91
N ARG A 476 -20.62 -45.99 40.85
CA ARG A 476 -20.08 -47.32 41.27
C ARG A 476 -21.22 -48.21 41.82
N ASN A 477 -22.09 -47.66 42.67
CA ASN A 477 -23.23 -48.39 43.22
C ASN A 477 -24.21 -48.84 42.13
N ARG A 478 -24.52 -48.00 41.17
CA ARG A 478 -25.41 -48.37 40.01
C ARG A 478 -24.78 -49.48 39.15
N SER A 479 -23.45 -49.47 38.96
CA SER A 479 -22.74 -50.52 38.22
C SER A 479 -22.73 -51.86 38.97
N ALA A 480 -22.70 -51.85 40.33
CA ALA A 480 -22.77 -53.02 41.17
C ALA A 480 -24.19 -53.64 41.15
N ASP A 481 -25.26 -52.83 41.24
CA ASP A 481 -26.64 -53.26 41.18
C ASP A 481 -27.01 -53.89 39.80
N ASN A 482 -26.45 -53.36 38.70
CA ASN A 482 -26.66 -53.94 37.37
C ASN A 482 -25.88 -55.24 37.13
N SER A 483 -24.82 -55.52 37.86
CA SER A 483 -24.05 -56.77 37.79
C SER A 483 -24.78 -57.93 38.51
N ASP A 484 -25.59 -57.66 39.54
CA ASP A 484 -26.38 -58.66 40.24
C ASP A 484 -27.65 -59.04 39.53
N THR A 485 -28.24 -58.16 38.68
CA THR A 485 -29.46 -58.49 37.92
C THR A 485 -29.18 -59.35 36.66
N THR A 486 -27.93 -59.52 36.24
CA THR A 486 -27.54 -60.33 35.08
C THR A 486 -27.29 -61.84 35.40
N LYS A 487 -27.42 -62.25 36.65
CA LYS A 487 -27.24 -63.68 37.07
C LYS A 487 -28.52 -64.52 37.12
N ALA A 488 -29.69 -63.99 36.77
CA ALA A 488 -30.94 -64.72 36.78
C ALA A 488 -31.64 -64.56 35.41
N GLY A 489 -31.22 -65.34 34.42
CA GLY A 489 -31.94 -65.44 33.12
C GLY A 489 -31.97 -66.87 32.67
N PRO A 490 -33.13 -67.38 32.15
CA PRO A 490 -33.32 -68.79 31.75
C PRO A 490 -32.61 -69.06 30.40
N GLN A 491 -32.35 -70.37 30.21
CA GLN A 491 -31.62 -70.93 29.03
C GLN A 491 -32.34 -70.65 27.70
N PRO A 492 -31.58 -70.60 26.56
CA PRO A 492 -32.11 -70.21 25.28
C PRO A 492 -32.85 -71.35 24.58
N GLU A 493 -34.06 -71.08 24.12
CA GLU A 493 -34.71 -71.84 23.06
C GLU A 493 -34.19 -71.36 21.71
N ASN A 494 -33.75 -72.36 20.91
CA ASN A 494 -33.31 -72.27 19.53
C ASN A 494 -34.45 -71.76 18.62
N THR A 495 -34.29 -70.71 17.94
CA THR A 495 -35.05 -70.43 16.71
C THR A 495 -34.22 -69.72 15.65
N THR A 496 -33.92 -70.46 14.63
CA THR A 496 -33.34 -70.04 13.38
C THR A 496 -34.25 -69.10 12.63
N VAL A 497 -33.85 -67.89 12.30
CA VAL A 497 -34.44 -67.15 11.16
C VAL A 497 -33.42 -66.22 10.48
N LYS A 498 -33.04 -66.63 9.27
CA LYS A 498 -32.79 -65.90 8.02
C LYS A 498 -32.38 -64.42 8.01
N ARG A 499 -31.21 -64.22 7.36
CA ARG A 499 -30.80 -63.03 6.65
C ARG A 499 -31.90 -62.47 5.76
N LEU A 500 -32.04 -61.14 5.72
CA LEU A 500 -32.41 -60.39 4.53
C LEU A 500 -31.99 -58.91 4.70
N PHE A 501 -31.05 -58.52 3.83
CA PHE A 501 -30.63 -57.19 3.34
C PHE A 501 -30.14 -56.13 4.29
#